data_71e30e93741a2c5124a9aea9b3e8eb3d
#
_entry.id   71e30e93741a2c5124a9aea9b3e8eb3d
#
_cell.length_a   1.000
_cell.length_b   1.000
_cell.length_c   1.000
_cell.angle_alpha   90.00
_cell.angle_beta   90.00
_cell.angle_gamma   90.00
#
_symmetry.space_group_name_H-M   'P 1'
#
loop_
_entity.id
_entity.type
_entity.pdbx_description
1 polymer ?
#
loop_
_entity_poly.entity_id
_entity_poly.type
_entity_poly.pdbx_seq_one_letter_code
_entity_poly.pdbx_strand_id
1 'polypeptide(L)'
;ETTLARAKEVRSVAEHLITLAIRECDNNVSVEKTFNNDKGQSVTVTVQNDAPSKLHARRQIMAYLYDVKEPKLDDESKKAYAERTKDVKYPCVEKLFREIAPKYKARNAEKNCAGGYTRILKKGPRRGDAAEMVILELI
;
A
#
# COMPACT_ATOMS: atom_id res chain seq x y z
N GLU A 1 -11.88 6.98 12.03
CA GLU A 1 -13.21 7.52 12.34
C GLU A 1 -13.39 8.87 11.66
N THR A 2 -14.56 9.11 11.02
CA THR A 2 -14.87 10.34 10.29
C THR A 2 -16.38 10.51 10.10
N THR A 3 -16.83 11.61 9.47
CA THR A 3 -18.24 11.80 9.12
C THR A 3 -18.64 10.92 7.93
N LEU A 4 -19.94 10.57 7.85
CA LEU A 4 -20.47 9.72 6.78
C LEU A 4 -20.20 10.28 5.38
N ALA A 5 -20.35 11.59 5.19
CA ALA A 5 -20.09 12.23 3.90
C ALA A 5 -18.63 12.04 3.47
N ARG A 6 -17.69 12.35 4.36
CA ARG A 6 -16.27 12.17 4.07
C ARG A 6 -15.90 10.70 3.85
N ALA A 7 -16.47 9.77 4.61
CA ALA A 7 -16.22 8.34 4.42
C ALA A 7 -16.66 7.85 3.04
N LYS A 8 -17.81 8.34 2.53
CA LYS A 8 -18.28 7.99 1.19
C LYS A 8 -17.33 8.45 0.08
N GLU A 9 -16.80 9.66 0.19
CA GLU A 9 -15.83 10.19 -0.77
C GLU A 9 -14.51 9.42 -0.72
N VAL A 10 -13.94 9.26 0.47
CA VAL A 10 -12.67 8.53 0.67
C VAL A 10 -12.78 7.07 0.23
N ARG A 11 -13.95 6.45 0.43
CA ARG A 11 -14.20 5.07 0.01
C ARG A 11 -13.93 4.86 -1.48
N SER A 12 -14.46 5.73 -2.34
CA SER A 12 -14.30 5.59 -3.78
C SER A 12 -12.83 5.68 -4.21
N VAL A 13 -12.09 6.62 -3.63
CA VAL A 13 -10.65 6.78 -3.87
C VAL A 13 -9.87 5.55 -3.38
N ALA A 14 -10.11 5.11 -2.15
CA ALA A 14 -9.42 3.95 -1.57
C ALA A 14 -9.65 2.68 -2.39
N GLU A 15 -10.88 2.40 -2.80
CA GLU A 15 -11.22 1.23 -3.62
C GLU A 15 -10.57 1.30 -5.01
N HIS A 16 -10.49 2.49 -5.60
CA HIS A 16 -9.78 2.69 -6.87
C HIS A 16 -8.29 2.37 -6.74
N LEU A 17 -7.61 2.90 -5.72
CA LEU A 17 -6.18 2.66 -5.49
C LEU A 17 -5.89 1.17 -5.22
N ILE A 18 -6.73 0.50 -4.43
CA ILE A 18 -6.61 -0.94 -4.16
C ILE A 18 -6.80 -1.75 -5.45
N THR A 19 -7.81 -1.43 -6.26
CA THR A 19 -8.05 -2.10 -7.54
C THR A 19 -6.86 -1.96 -8.49
N LEU A 20 -6.28 -0.75 -8.56
CA LEU A 20 -5.10 -0.49 -9.38
C LEU A 20 -3.90 -1.32 -8.91
N ALA A 21 -3.68 -1.39 -7.60
CA ALA A 21 -2.60 -2.20 -7.02
C ALA A 21 -2.80 -3.71 -7.26
N ILE A 22 -4.04 -4.23 -7.12
CA ILE A 22 -4.35 -5.65 -7.38
C ILE A 22 -4.06 -6.04 -8.82
N ARG A 23 -4.41 -5.18 -9.76
CA ARG A 23 -4.18 -5.44 -11.19
C ARG A 23 -2.69 -5.62 -11.51
N GLU A 24 -1.85 -4.84 -10.87
CA GLU A 24 -0.44 -4.73 -11.23
C GLU A 24 0.53 -5.39 -10.22
N CYS A 25 0.05 -5.97 -9.10
CA CYS A 25 0.92 -6.46 -8.02
C CYS A 25 1.96 -7.49 -8.49
N ASP A 26 1.60 -8.39 -9.41
CA ASP A 26 2.47 -9.46 -9.89
C ASP A 26 3.20 -9.12 -11.19
N ASN A 27 2.98 -7.94 -11.75
CA ASN A 27 3.56 -7.54 -13.01
C ASN A 27 5.01 -7.05 -12.82
N ASN A 28 5.95 -8.01 -12.80
CA ASN A 28 7.39 -7.78 -12.62
C ASN A 28 8.16 -8.27 -13.84
N VAL A 29 9.33 -7.67 -14.07
CA VAL A 29 10.29 -8.05 -15.10
C VAL A 29 11.62 -8.42 -14.45
N SER A 30 12.12 -9.61 -14.78
CA SER A 30 13.46 -10.03 -14.34
C SER A 30 14.53 -9.33 -15.16
N VAL A 31 15.46 -8.65 -14.51
CA VAL A 31 16.57 -7.95 -15.14
C VAL A 31 17.87 -8.41 -14.49
N GLU A 32 18.83 -8.81 -15.32
CA GLU A 32 20.18 -9.11 -14.87
C GLU A 32 20.98 -7.82 -14.66
N LYS A 33 21.52 -7.64 -13.48
CA LYS A 33 22.40 -6.52 -13.14
C LYS A 33 23.75 -7.02 -12.73
N THR A 34 24.79 -6.45 -13.34
CA THR A 34 26.18 -6.78 -13.00
C THR A 34 26.72 -5.70 -12.06
N PHE A 35 27.20 -6.12 -10.90
CA PHE A 35 27.84 -5.27 -9.91
C PHE A 35 29.27 -5.72 -9.70
N ASN A 36 30.16 -4.78 -9.42
CA ASN A 36 31.48 -5.13 -8.92
C ASN A 36 31.42 -5.25 -7.40
N ASN A 37 31.85 -6.38 -6.85
CA ASN A 37 31.97 -6.54 -5.41
C ASN A 37 33.21 -5.80 -4.89
N ASP A 38 33.37 -5.73 -3.56
CA ASP A 38 34.51 -5.05 -2.90
C ASP A 38 35.89 -5.65 -3.28
N LYS A 39 35.90 -6.84 -3.87
CA LYS A 39 37.10 -7.54 -4.36
C LYS A 39 37.36 -7.30 -5.85
N GLY A 40 36.61 -6.41 -6.50
CA GLY A 40 36.75 -6.09 -7.92
C GLY A 40 36.26 -7.17 -8.90
N GLN A 41 35.53 -8.19 -8.40
CA GLN A 41 34.95 -9.24 -9.24
C GLN A 41 33.56 -8.81 -9.67
N SER A 42 33.21 -9.02 -10.94
CA SER A 42 31.84 -8.77 -11.44
C SER A 42 30.92 -9.94 -11.04
N VAL A 43 29.84 -9.59 -10.34
CA VAL A 43 28.79 -10.52 -9.93
C VAL A 43 27.51 -10.14 -10.65
N THR A 44 26.90 -11.08 -11.38
CA THR A 44 25.61 -10.89 -12.04
C THR A 44 24.51 -11.39 -11.11
N VAL A 45 23.56 -10.52 -10.78
CA VAL A 45 22.40 -10.83 -9.94
C VAL A 45 21.13 -10.56 -10.72
N THR A 46 20.22 -11.52 -10.73
CA THR A 46 18.87 -11.34 -11.29
C THR A 46 17.99 -10.61 -10.30
N VAL A 47 17.55 -9.41 -10.66
CA VAL A 47 16.69 -8.55 -9.84
C VAL A 47 15.30 -8.45 -10.47
N GLN A 48 14.26 -8.56 -9.65
CA GLN A 48 12.88 -8.33 -10.07
C GLN A 48 12.59 -6.82 -10.03
N ASN A 49 12.39 -6.23 -11.21
CA ASN A 49 11.96 -4.84 -11.33
C ASN A 49 10.47 -4.76 -11.62
N ASP A 50 9.83 -3.66 -11.23
CA ASP A 50 8.46 -3.38 -11.64
C ASP A 50 8.39 -3.22 -13.17
N ALA A 51 7.42 -3.87 -13.81
CA ALA A 51 7.10 -3.64 -15.21
C ALA A 51 6.66 -2.19 -15.46
N PRO A 52 6.72 -1.65 -16.69
CA PRO A 52 6.35 -0.27 -16.97
C PRO A 52 4.94 0.11 -16.51
N SER A 53 3.95 -0.77 -16.67
CA SER A 53 2.57 -0.56 -16.22
C SER A 53 2.46 -0.52 -14.69
N LYS A 54 3.16 -1.43 -13.99
CA LYS A 54 3.23 -1.43 -12.52
C LYS A 54 3.91 -0.17 -11.99
N LEU A 55 5.00 0.27 -12.62
CA LEU A 55 5.67 1.52 -12.27
C LEU A 55 4.75 2.73 -12.46
N HIS A 56 3.96 2.74 -13.54
CA HIS A 56 2.95 3.78 -13.78
C HIS A 56 1.86 3.77 -12.70
N ALA A 57 1.30 2.61 -12.37
CA ALA A 57 0.33 2.46 -11.29
C ALA A 57 0.89 2.94 -9.94
N ARG A 58 2.14 2.58 -9.62
CA ARG A 58 2.83 3.01 -8.41
C ARG A 58 2.94 4.54 -8.35
N ARG A 59 3.28 5.20 -9.47
CA ARG A 59 3.34 6.68 -9.55
C ARG A 59 1.96 7.33 -9.37
N GLN A 60 0.91 6.76 -9.95
CA GLN A 60 -0.47 7.23 -9.75
C GLN A 60 -0.88 7.13 -8.27
N ILE A 61 -0.60 6.01 -7.61
CA ILE A 61 -0.90 5.80 -6.19
C ILE A 61 -0.14 6.80 -5.32
N MET A 62 1.15 7.06 -5.61
CA MET A 62 1.95 8.06 -4.89
C MET A 62 1.42 9.49 -5.02
N ALA A 63 0.70 9.82 -6.11
CA ALA A 63 0.08 11.14 -6.26
C ALA A 63 -1.08 11.37 -5.28
N TYR A 64 -1.71 10.31 -4.77
CA TYR A 64 -2.82 10.38 -3.83
C TYR A 64 -2.41 10.16 -2.37
N LEU A 65 -1.44 9.27 -2.13
CA LEU A 65 -1.04 8.89 -0.78
C LEU A 65 0.08 9.78 -0.26
N TYR A 66 -0.11 10.28 0.96
CA TYR A 66 0.98 10.91 1.70
C TYR A 66 2.03 9.88 2.10
N ASP A 67 3.29 10.30 2.13
CA ASP A 67 4.39 9.49 2.61
C ASP A 67 4.39 9.48 4.15
N VAL A 68 3.64 8.57 4.73
CA VAL A 68 3.59 8.33 6.17
C VAL A 68 4.65 7.30 6.53
N LYS A 69 5.65 7.71 7.31
CA LYS A 69 6.69 6.81 7.81
C LYS A 69 6.10 5.79 8.78
N GLU A 70 6.68 4.61 8.80
CA GLU A 70 6.31 3.61 9.80
C GLU A 70 6.56 4.12 11.21
N PRO A 71 5.68 3.81 12.17
CA PRO A 71 5.91 4.17 13.56
C PRO A 71 7.14 3.43 14.11
N LYS A 72 7.86 4.09 15.00
CA LYS A 72 8.93 3.48 15.75
C LYS A 72 8.33 2.51 16.78
N LEU A 73 8.93 1.33 16.94
CA LEU A 73 8.56 0.40 17.99
C LEU A 73 9.03 0.92 19.37
N ASP A 74 8.30 0.60 20.44
CA ASP A 74 8.53 1.15 21.78
C ASP A 74 9.96 0.90 22.29
N ASP A 75 10.52 -0.28 22.01
CA ASP A 75 11.85 -0.69 22.45
C ASP A 75 12.94 -0.49 21.37
N GLU A 76 12.62 0.16 20.25
CA GLU A 76 13.54 0.30 19.13
C GLU A 76 14.46 1.51 19.28
N SER A 77 15.79 1.34 19.13
CA SER A 77 16.73 2.45 19.10
C SER A 77 16.58 3.26 17.79
N LYS A 78 17.03 4.54 17.80
CA LYS A 78 17.01 5.37 16.58
C LYS A 78 17.82 4.76 15.44
N LYS A 79 18.92 4.08 15.75
CA LYS A 79 19.79 3.43 14.77
C LYS A 79 19.12 2.21 14.17
N ALA A 80 18.52 1.35 14.99
CA ALA A 80 17.79 0.17 14.54
C ALA A 80 16.59 0.56 13.64
N TYR A 81 15.84 1.59 14.04
CA TYR A 81 14.75 2.15 13.22
C TYR A 81 15.24 2.62 11.84
N ALA A 82 16.34 3.37 11.80
CA ALA A 82 16.92 3.86 10.55
C ALA A 82 17.42 2.71 9.64
N GLU A 83 18.00 1.66 10.22
CA GLU A 83 18.41 0.45 9.48
C GLU A 83 17.22 -0.33 8.94
N ARG A 84 16.16 -0.53 9.74
CA ARG A 84 14.94 -1.24 9.32
C ARG A 84 14.19 -0.53 8.21
N THR A 85 14.13 0.81 8.25
CA THR A 85 13.37 1.61 7.28
C THR A 85 14.19 2.10 6.09
N LYS A 86 15.48 1.82 6.04
CA LYS A 86 16.42 2.30 5.02
C LYS A 86 15.99 1.96 3.59
N ASP A 87 15.52 0.72 3.39
CA ASP A 87 15.18 0.20 2.06
C ASP A 87 13.73 0.47 1.64
N VAL A 88 12.91 0.99 2.57
CA VAL A 88 11.49 1.28 2.32
C VAL A 88 11.28 2.77 2.17
N LYS A 89 11.34 3.25 0.92
CA LYS A 89 11.24 4.69 0.61
C LYS A 89 9.82 5.24 0.77
N TYR A 90 8.81 4.44 0.43
CA TYR A 90 7.39 4.80 0.48
C TYR A 90 6.57 3.72 1.19
N PRO A 91 6.54 3.72 2.54
CA PRO A 91 5.96 2.63 3.33
C PRO A 91 4.49 2.33 3.01
N CYS A 92 3.66 3.36 2.84
CA CYS A 92 2.24 3.18 2.51
C CYS A 92 2.04 2.48 1.15
N VAL A 93 2.83 2.86 0.15
CA VAL A 93 2.76 2.26 -1.19
C VAL A 93 3.29 0.82 -1.16
N GLU A 94 4.40 0.58 -0.47
CA GLU A 94 4.95 -0.77 -0.30
C GLU A 94 3.97 -1.70 0.41
N LYS A 95 3.35 -1.24 1.48
CA LYS A 95 2.31 -2.00 2.21
C LYS A 95 1.13 -2.34 1.29
N LEU A 96 0.71 -1.38 0.46
CA LEU A 96 -0.38 -1.61 -0.50
C LEU A 96 -0.04 -2.72 -1.50
N PHE A 97 1.18 -2.71 -2.08
CA PHE A 97 1.57 -3.70 -3.09
C PHE A 97 2.01 -5.05 -2.50
N ARG A 98 2.64 -5.07 -1.32
CA ARG A 98 3.18 -6.30 -0.72
C ARG A 98 2.20 -7.07 0.16
N GLU A 99 1.29 -6.36 0.84
CA GLU A 99 0.36 -6.98 1.79
C GLU A 99 -1.09 -6.91 1.32
N ILE A 100 -1.58 -5.70 1.04
CA ILE A 100 -3.00 -5.46 0.78
C ILE A 100 -3.44 -6.02 -0.57
N ALA A 101 -2.71 -5.72 -1.64
CA ALA A 101 -3.06 -6.16 -2.98
C ALA A 101 -3.06 -7.69 -3.14
N PRO A 102 -2.04 -8.45 -2.68
CA PRO A 102 -2.07 -9.91 -2.76
C PRO A 102 -3.21 -10.52 -1.93
N LYS A 103 -3.47 -10.00 -0.72
CA LYS A 103 -4.58 -10.45 0.13
C LYS A 103 -5.93 -10.34 -0.60
N TYR A 104 -6.21 -9.18 -1.18
CA TYR A 104 -7.47 -8.98 -1.90
C TYR A 104 -7.52 -9.68 -3.26
N LYS A 105 -6.39 -9.88 -3.91
CA LYS A 105 -6.31 -10.69 -5.13
C LYS A 105 -6.73 -12.14 -4.84
N ALA A 106 -6.20 -12.74 -3.79
CA ALA A 106 -6.57 -14.07 -3.33
C ALA A 106 -8.07 -14.16 -2.96
N ARG A 107 -8.59 -13.18 -2.19
CA ARG A 107 -10.01 -13.10 -1.86
C ARG A 107 -10.90 -13.00 -3.10
N ASN A 108 -10.51 -12.18 -4.06
CA ASN A 108 -11.28 -11.99 -5.29
C ASN A 108 -11.34 -13.26 -6.13
N ALA A 109 -10.24 -14.02 -6.18
CA ALA A 109 -10.19 -15.31 -6.86
C ALA A 109 -11.08 -16.36 -6.16
N GLU A 110 -11.01 -16.43 -4.82
CA GLU A 110 -11.82 -17.37 -4.03
C GLU A 110 -13.32 -17.10 -4.14
N LYS A 111 -13.73 -15.82 -4.04
CA LYS A 111 -15.13 -15.41 -4.02
C LYS A 111 -15.69 -15.08 -5.42
N ASN A 112 -14.87 -15.15 -6.45
CA ASN A 112 -15.21 -14.74 -7.82
C ASN A 112 -15.86 -13.35 -7.87
N CYS A 113 -15.33 -12.38 -7.11
CA CYS A 113 -15.84 -11.02 -7.04
C CYS A 113 -14.70 -10.01 -7.10
N ALA A 114 -14.98 -8.80 -7.58
CA ALA A 114 -14.05 -7.69 -7.60
C ALA A 114 -14.66 -6.47 -6.90
N GLY A 115 -13.84 -5.74 -6.15
CA GLY A 115 -14.31 -4.57 -5.40
C GLY A 115 -14.83 -4.90 -3.99
N GLY A 116 -15.43 -3.88 -3.33
CA GLY A 116 -15.94 -4.03 -1.99
C GLY A 116 -14.84 -4.32 -0.97
N TYR A 117 -13.73 -3.60 -1.04
CA TYR A 117 -12.59 -3.76 -0.13
C TYR A 117 -12.79 -3.01 1.18
N THR A 118 -13.77 -2.10 1.23
CA THR A 118 -14.02 -1.23 2.38
C THR A 118 -15.44 -1.40 2.91
N ARG A 119 -15.58 -1.21 4.22
CA ARG A 119 -16.87 -1.23 4.92
C ARG A 119 -17.02 0.03 5.77
N ILE A 120 -18.23 0.58 5.78
CA ILE A 120 -18.60 1.72 6.61
C ILE A 120 -19.49 1.22 7.74
N LEU A 121 -19.04 1.40 8.99
CA LEU A 121 -19.78 1.10 10.19
C LEU A 121 -20.30 2.40 10.81
N LYS A 122 -21.61 2.51 11.01
CA LYS A 122 -22.24 3.67 11.65
C LYS A 122 -22.02 3.65 13.14
N LYS A 123 -21.56 4.76 13.71
CA LYS A 123 -21.34 4.96 15.15
C LYS A 123 -22.45 5.77 15.82
N GLY A 124 -23.17 6.59 15.06
CA GLY A 124 -24.18 7.50 15.53
C GLY A 124 -23.79 8.98 15.44
N PRO A 125 -24.67 9.90 15.82
CA PRO A 125 -24.42 11.33 15.76
C PRO A 125 -23.41 11.78 16.83
N ARG A 126 -22.52 12.72 16.47
CA ARG A 126 -21.61 13.33 17.45
C ARG A 126 -22.31 14.45 18.22
N ARG A 127 -21.78 14.76 19.41
CA ARG A 127 -22.26 15.89 20.21
C ARG A 127 -21.94 17.23 19.52
N GLY A 128 -22.82 18.15 19.59
CA GLY A 128 -22.67 19.52 19.11
C GLY A 128 -23.42 19.78 17.81
N ASP A 129 -23.11 19.10 16.73
CA ASP A 129 -23.70 19.32 15.40
C ASP A 129 -24.53 18.14 14.87
N ALA A 130 -24.67 17.06 15.66
CA ALA A 130 -25.38 15.84 15.28
C ALA A 130 -24.92 15.20 13.95
N ALA A 131 -23.69 15.49 13.49
CA ALA A 131 -23.14 14.86 12.29
C ALA A 131 -22.99 13.35 12.47
N GLU A 132 -23.45 12.55 11.52
CA GLU A 132 -23.31 11.09 11.55
C GLU A 132 -21.83 10.69 11.49
N MET A 133 -21.35 10.05 12.55
CA MET A 133 -20.00 9.51 12.65
C MET A 133 -19.96 8.06 12.21
N VAL A 134 -18.90 7.71 11.50
CA VAL A 134 -18.69 6.36 11.00
C VAL A 134 -17.23 5.92 11.13
N ILE A 135 -17.01 4.62 11.10
CA ILE A 135 -15.69 4.00 10.96
C ILE A 135 -15.62 3.44 9.56
N LEU A 136 -14.62 3.87 8.79
CA LEU A 136 -14.26 3.28 7.50
C LEU A 136 -13.13 2.29 7.75
N GLU A 137 -13.32 1.04 7.36
CA GLU A 137 -12.33 -0.03 7.56
C GLU A 137 -12.12 -0.84 6.29
N LEU A 138 -10.99 -1.54 6.22
CA LEU A 138 -10.70 -2.56 5.22
C LEU A 138 -11.25 -3.91 5.70
N ILE A 139 -11.84 -4.70 4.78
CA ILE A 139 -12.48 -6.00 5.08
C ILE A 139 -11.45 -7.13 4.98
#